data_3fe96c54bd7a7d5de6fe1e608fdcf679
#
_entry.id   3fe96c54bd7a7d5de6fe1e608fdcf679
#
_cell.length_a   1.000
_cell.length_b   1.000
_cell.length_c   1.000
_cell.angle_alpha   90.00
_cell.angle_beta   90.00
_cell.angle_gamma   90.00
#
_symmetry.space_group_name_H-M   'P 1'
#
loop_
_entity.id
_entity.type
_entity.pdbx_description
1 polymer ?
#
loop_
_entity_poly.entity_id
_entity_poly.type
_entity_poly.pdbx_seq_one_letter_code
_entity_poly.pdbx_strand_id
1 'polypeptide(L)'
;MSKRINFNAAKQDHKEWVGRVRNFLDDKEDLQPGEITSHLTCRMGKWFYGEGKDNYGHLEEIQEFETKHIKLHKLASEIYDLKKAKDLKMAEEFFLDLIATSESVVALLTAAEDVINEGIEEAQAIEDNYD
;
A
#
# COMPACT_ATOMS: atom_id res chain seq x y z
N MET A 1 -21.37 -17.68 8.50
CA MET A 1 -21.63 -16.23 8.58
C MET A 1 -20.43 -15.47 8.02
N SER A 2 -20.67 -14.68 7.00
CA SER A 2 -19.62 -13.90 6.36
C SER A 2 -19.27 -12.68 7.20
N LYS A 3 -18.00 -12.41 7.39
CA LYS A 3 -17.52 -11.24 8.15
C LYS A 3 -17.12 -10.14 7.22
N ARG A 4 -17.42 -8.91 7.60
CA ARG A 4 -16.84 -7.75 6.94
C ARG A 4 -15.33 -7.81 7.08
N ILE A 5 -14.65 -7.37 6.05
CA ILE A 5 -13.18 -7.30 6.07
C ILE A 5 -12.74 -5.86 6.27
N ASN A 6 -11.51 -5.70 6.74
CA ASN A 6 -10.82 -4.41 6.69
C ASN A 6 -9.34 -4.63 6.39
N PHE A 7 -8.75 -3.64 5.79
CA PHE A 7 -7.32 -3.64 5.47
C PHE A 7 -6.55 -2.68 6.38
N ASN A 8 -7.07 -2.44 7.59
CA ASN A 8 -6.48 -1.46 8.51
C ASN A 8 -5.03 -1.77 8.86
N ALA A 9 -4.69 -3.05 9.08
CA ALA A 9 -3.31 -3.45 9.36
C ALA A 9 -2.39 -3.13 8.18
N ALA A 10 -2.81 -3.43 6.97
CA ALA A 10 -2.03 -3.13 5.76
C ALA A 10 -1.87 -1.62 5.56
N LYS A 11 -2.94 -0.86 5.77
CA LYS A 11 -2.88 0.61 5.68
C LYS A 11 -1.96 1.20 6.75
N GLN A 12 -2.00 0.69 7.96
CA GLN A 12 -1.14 1.14 9.06
C GLN A 12 0.32 0.84 8.77
N ASP A 13 0.63 -0.38 8.32
CA ASP A 13 1.99 -0.77 7.93
C ASP A 13 2.52 0.16 6.83
N HIS A 14 1.66 0.51 5.88
CA HIS A 14 2.01 1.42 4.80
C HIS A 14 2.33 2.83 5.33
N LYS A 15 1.50 3.36 6.22
CA LYS A 15 1.71 4.69 6.81
C LYS A 15 3.00 4.74 7.63
N GLU A 16 3.30 3.70 8.38
CA GLU A 16 4.55 3.58 9.14
C GLU A 16 5.76 3.59 8.21
N TRP A 17 5.67 2.86 7.10
CA TRP A 17 6.74 2.81 6.10
C TRP A 17 6.99 4.20 5.49
N VAL A 18 5.94 4.93 5.12
CA VAL A 18 6.07 6.31 4.59
C VAL A 18 6.75 7.21 5.63
N GLY A 19 6.38 7.08 6.89
CA GLY A 19 7.01 7.83 7.99
C GLY A 19 8.49 7.51 8.12
N ARG A 20 8.89 6.26 7.92
CA ARG A 20 10.30 5.85 7.95
C ARG A 20 11.08 6.46 6.77
N VAL A 21 10.49 6.53 5.59
CA VAL A 21 11.13 7.20 4.43
C VAL A 21 11.34 8.69 4.75
N ARG A 22 10.35 9.35 5.36
CA ARG A 22 10.50 10.75 5.79
C ARG A 22 11.64 10.92 6.80
N ASN A 23 11.69 10.03 7.79
CA ASN A 23 12.76 10.05 8.80
C ASN A 23 14.14 9.85 8.17
N PHE A 24 14.23 8.98 7.16
CA PHE A 24 15.47 8.76 6.41
C PHE A 24 15.92 10.04 5.70
N LEU A 25 15.01 10.75 5.04
CA LEU A 25 15.33 12.02 4.38
C LEU A 25 15.77 13.10 5.39
N ASP A 26 15.20 13.09 6.59
CA ASP A 26 15.49 14.07 7.64
C ASP A 26 16.70 13.68 8.51
N ASP A 27 17.42 12.62 8.16
CA ASP A 27 18.55 12.09 8.95
C ASP A 27 18.18 11.65 10.37
N LYS A 28 16.92 11.29 10.58
CA LYS A 28 16.44 10.78 11.87
C LYS A 28 16.54 9.26 11.97
N GLU A 29 16.63 8.58 10.84
CA GLU A 29 16.69 7.12 10.74
C GLU A 29 17.57 6.75 9.56
N ASP A 30 18.42 5.72 9.73
CA ASP A 30 19.17 5.15 8.61
C ASP A 30 18.42 3.90 8.13
N LEU A 31 18.23 3.79 6.81
CA LEU A 31 17.55 2.65 6.20
C LEU A 31 18.48 1.95 5.22
N GLN A 32 18.45 0.62 5.25
CA GLN A 32 19.12 -0.17 4.23
C GLN A 32 18.30 -0.17 2.94
N PRO A 33 18.93 -0.28 1.77
CA PRO A 33 18.18 -0.24 0.50
C PRO A 33 17.00 -1.22 0.44
N GLY A 34 17.20 -2.46 0.89
CA GLY A 34 16.16 -3.48 0.86
C GLY A 34 14.94 -3.18 1.73
N GLU A 35 15.09 -2.28 2.71
CA GLU A 35 13.97 -1.90 3.60
C GLU A 35 12.96 -0.98 2.92
N ILE A 36 13.38 -0.20 1.93
CA ILE A 36 12.52 0.79 1.29
C ILE A 36 12.28 0.54 -0.19
N THR A 37 13.11 -0.25 -0.86
CA THR A 37 13.07 -0.38 -2.32
C THR A 37 12.23 -1.55 -2.83
N SER A 38 11.94 -2.55 -2.01
CA SER A 38 11.24 -3.76 -2.45
C SER A 38 9.76 -3.73 -2.08
N HIS A 39 8.90 -3.70 -3.10
CA HIS A 39 7.45 -3.85 -2.92
C HIS A 39 7.06 -5.28 -2.52
N LEU A 40 7.97 -6.24 -2.69
CA LEU A 40 7.72 -7.65 -2.35
C LEU A 40 7.96 -7.96 -0.89
N THR A 41 8.92 -7.27 -0.25
CA THR A 41 9.39 -7.59 1.09
C THR A 41 8.89 -6.65 2.19
N CYS A 42 8.25 -5.53 1.85
CA CYS A 42 7.59 -4.71 2.86
C CYS A 42 6.38 -5.47 3.43
N ARG A 43 5.92 -5.10 4.63
CA ARG A 43 4.79 -5.81 5.27
C ARG A 43 3.55 -5.84 4.40
N MET A 44 3.22 -4.70 3.78
CA MET A 44 2.08 -4.63 2.85
C MET A 44 2.26 -5.56 1.66
N GLY A 45 3.47 -5.61 1.09
CA GLY A 45 3.78 -6.50 -0.03
C GLY A 45 3.69 -7.97 0.36
N LYS A 46 4.17 -8.33 1.53
CA LYS A 46 4.06 -9.70 2.04
C LYS A 46 2.61 -10.12 2.20
N TRP A 47 1.79 -9.25 2.77
CA TRP A 47 0.34 -9.48 2.86
C TRP A 47 -0.27 -9.64 1.46
N PHE A 48 0.04 -8.70 0.56
CA PHE A 48 -0.57 -8.67 -0.77
C PHE A 48 -0.23 -9.90 -1.60
N TYR A 49 1.06 -10.28 -1.68
CA TYR A 49 1.48 -11.44 -2.46
C TYR A 49 1.22 -12.77 -1.75
N GLY A 50 0.84 -12.75 -0.48
CA GLY A 50 0.32 -13.90 0.23
C GLY A 50 -1.17 -14.03 -0.03
N GLU A 51 -2.00 -13.54 0.88
CA GLU A 51 -3.45 -13.73 0.81
C GLU A 51 -4.22 -12.66 0.04
N GLY A 52 -3.66 -11.44 -0.07
CA GLY A 52 -4.37 -10.33 -0.72
C GLY A 52 -4.67 -10.60 -2.18
N LYS A 53 -3.65 -10.96 -2.94
CA LYS A 53 -3.77 -11.24 -4.38
C LYS A 53 -4.55 -12.52 -4.64
N ASP A 54 -4.32 -13.57 -3.84
CA ASP A 54 -5.02 -14.83 -3.99
C ASP A 54 -6.52 -14.67 -3.78
N ASN A 55 -6.92 -13.89 -2.79
CA ASN A 55 -8.32 -13.73 -2.44
C ASN A 55 -9.01 -12.60 -3.23
N TYR A 56 -8.30 -11.54 -3.56
CA TYR A 56 -8.91 -10.30 -4.09
C TYR A 56 -8.30 -9.82 -5.40
N GLY A 57 -7.34 -10.52 -5.98
CA GLY A 57 -6.62 -10.09 -7.19
C GLY A 57 -7.49 -9.93 -8.42
N HIS A 58 -8.71 -10.44 -8.43
CA HIS A 58 -9.66 -10.29 -9.53
C HIS A 58 -10.34 -8.91 -9.54
N LEU A 59 -10.25 -8.15 -8.45
CA LEU A 59 -10.87 -6.82 -8.37
C LEU A 59 -9.99 -5.78 -9.07
N GLU A 60 -10.64 -4.90 -9.84
CA GLU A 60 -9.94 -3.81 -10.53
C GLU A 60 -9.20 -2.90 -9.55
N GLU A 61 -9.82 -2.56 -8.41
CA GLU A 61 -9.21 -1.75 -7.35
C GLU A 61 -7.93 -2.37 -6.82
N ILE A 62 -7.90 -3.70 -6.69
CA ILE A 62 -6.72 -4.43 -6.22
C ILE A 62 -5.64 -4.46 -7.30
N GLN A 63 -6.01 -4.59 -8.58
CA GLN A 63 -5.05 -4.55 -9.69
C GLN A 63 -4.41 -3.16 -9.80
N GLU A 64 -5.18 -2.10 -9.64
CA GLU A 64 -4.67 -0.73 -9.60
C GLU A 64 -3.80 -0.49 -8.36
N PHE A 65 -4.19 -1.05 -7.22
CA PHE A 65 -3.38 -1.02 -6.00
C PHE A 65 -1.98 -1.60 -6.26
N GLU A 66 -1.89 -2.76 -6.89
CA GLU A 66 -0.60 -3.39 -7.20
C GLU A 66 0.27 -2.47 -8.05
N THR A 67 -0.29 -1.87 -9.08
CA THR A 67 0.43 -0.93 -9.96
C THR A 67 0.96 0.27 -9.18
N LYS A 68 0.13 0.86 -8.32
CA LYS A 68 0.54 2.01 -7.49
C LYS A 68 1.55 1.63 -6.42
N HIS A 69 1.43 0.43 -5.85
CA HIS A 69 2.37 -0.06 -4.85
C HIS A 69 3.77 -0.26 -5.46
N ILE A 70 3.85 -0.83 -6.66
CA ILE A 70 5.11 -0.97 -7.40
C ILE A 70 5.73 0.41 -7.67
N LYS A 71 4.92 1.35 -8.16
CA LYS A 71 5.37 2.73 -8.42
C LYS A 71 5.90 3.41 -7.16
N LEU A 72 5.22 3.19 -6.03
CA LEU A 72 5.60 3.75 -4.74
C LEU A 72 7.02 3.34 -4.34
N HIS A 73 7.33 2.04 -4.46
CA HIS A 73 8.64 1.53 -4.11
C HIS A 73 9.72 1.96 -5.11
N LYS A 74 9.36 2.14 -6.38
CA LYS A 74 10.27 2.70 -7.38
C LYS A 74 10.65 4.13 -7.03
N LEU A 75 9.68 4.97 -6.63
CA LEU A 75 9.93 6.32 -6.16
C LEU A 75 10.83 6.32 -4.92
N ALA A 76 10.58 5.41 -3.98
CA ALA A 76 11.40 5.28 -2.78
C ALA A 76 12.85 4.91 -3.11
N SER A 77 13.06 4.03 -4.08
CA SER A 77 14.38 3.67 -4.57
C SER A 77 15.12 4.88 -5.14
N GLU A 78 14.42 5.68 -5.92
CA GLU A 78 14.99 6.91 -6.50
C GLU A 78 15.32 7.94 -5.41
N ILE A 79 14.45 8.08 -4.40
CA ILE A 79 14.69 8.94 -3.24
C ILE A 79 15.94 8.50 -2.48
N TYR A 80 16.09 7.18 -2.27
CA TYR A 80 17.27 6.62 -1.61
C TYR A 80 18.54 7.01 -2.35
N ASP A 81 18.57 6.80 -3.67
CA ASP A 81 19.74 7.09 -4.51
C ASP A 81 20.06 8.59 -4.52
N LEU A 82 19.04 9.44 -4.62
CA LEU A 82 19.21 10.90 -4.63
C LEU A 82 19.77 11.40 -3.29
N LYS A 83 19.30 10.84 -2.18
CA LYS A 83 19.85 11.21 -0.87
C LYS A 83 21.32 10.80 -0.74
N LYS A 84 21.67 9.58 -1.17
CA LYS A 84 23.07 9.12 -1.16
C LYS A 84 23.95 9.98 -2.05
N ALA A 85 23.43 10.50 -3.16
CA ALA A 85 24.12 11.43 -4.04
C ALA A 85 24.11 12.87 -3.51
N LYS A 86 23.47 13.13 -2.36
CA LYS A 86 23.33 14.45 -1.74
C LYS A 86 22.50 15.45 -2.56
N ASP A 87 21.66 14.95 -3.45
CA ASP A 87 20.69 15.77 -4.19
C ASP A 87 19.37 15.84 -3.42
N LEU A 88 19.39 16.58 -2.30
CA LEU A 88 18.26 16.64 -1.38
C LEU A 88 17.07 17.38 -1.96
N LYS A 89 17.29 18.34 -2.83
CA LYS A 89 16.20 19.08 -3.48
C LYS A 89 15.35 18.15 -4.34
N MET A 90 16.00 17.37 -5.18
CA MET A 90 15.30 16.41 -6.05
C MET A 90 14.65 15.29 -5.22
N ALA A 91 15.33 14.84 -4.16
CA ALA A 91 14.77 13.84 -3.25
C ALA A 91 13.47 14.32 -2.62
N GLU A 92 13.39 15.59 -2.20
CA GLU A 92 12.16 16.18 -1.65
C GLU A 92 11.05 16.26 -2.69
N GLU A 93 11.38 16.61 -3.94
CA GLU A 93 10.39 16.65 -5.03
C GLU A 93 9.81 15.26 -5.29
N PHE A 94 10.67 14.24 -5.31
CA PHE A 94 10.21 12.86 -5.49
C PHE A 94 9.40 12.36 -4.27
N PHE A 95 9.73 12.86 -3.09
CA PHE A 95 8.96 12.54 -1.89
C PHE A 95 7.51 13.08 -1.98
N LEU A 96 7.30 14.24 -2.58
CA LEU A 96 5.95 14.76 -2.83
C LEU A 96 5.16 13.82 -3.75
N ASP A 97 5.79 13.29 -4.79
CA ASP A 97 5.17 12.29 -5.68
C ASP A 97 4.87 10.99 -4.91
N LEU A 98 5.77 10.59 -4.01
CA LEU A 98 5.57 9.43 -3.17
C LEU A 98 4.35 9.61 -2.26
N ILE A 99 4.16 10.79 -1.67
CA ILE A 99 2.98 11.08 -0.84
C ILE A 99 1.69 10.99 -1.65
N ALA A 100 1.66 11.58 -2.86
CA ALA A 100 0.50 11.51 -3.73
C ALA A 100 0.16 10.06 -4.12
N THR A 101 1.18 9.26 -4.44
CA THR A 101 1.02 7.84 -4.77
C THR A 101 0.55 7.06 -3.54
N SER A 102 1.07 7.37 -2.36
CA SER A 102 0.66 6.78 -1.09
C SER A 102 -0.83 7.01 -0.81
N GLU A 103 -1.32 8.22 -1.04
CA GLU A 103 -2.75 8.52 -0.88
C GLU A 103 -3.60 7.66 -1.81
N SER A 104 -3.16 7.46 -3.06
CA SER A 104 -3.83 6.57 -4.01
C SER A 104 -3.84 5.13 -3.53
N VAL A 105 -2.73 4.64 -2.96
CA VAL A 105 -2.64 3.28 -2.42
C VAL A 105 -3.69 3.07 -1.33
N VAL A 106 -3.79 4.00 -0.38
CA VAL A 106 -4.76 3.89 0.72
C VAL A 106 -6.19 3.99 0.19
N ALA A 107 -6.46 4.91 -0.73
CA ALA A 107 -7.78 5.08 -1.34
C ALA A 107 -8.24 3.82 -2.08
N LEU A 108 -7.33 3.17 -2.82
CA LEU A 108 -7.65 1.93 -3.55
C LEU A 108 -7.94 0.77 -2.60
N LEU A 109 -7.19 0.64 -1.49
CA LEU A 109 -7.50 -0.36 -0.48
C LEU A 109 -8.86 -0.11 0.16
N THR A 110 -9.20 1.15 0.43
CA THR A 110 -10.51 1.51 0.99
C THR A 110 -11.63 1.19 0.00
N ALA A 111 -11.45 1.53 -1.28
CA ALA A 111 -12.42 1.21 -2.32
C ALA A 111 -12.61 -0.31 -2.47
N ALA A 112 -11.54 -1.07 -2.39
CA ALA A 112 -11.60 -2.53 -2.44
C ALA A 112 -12.37 -3.10 -1.24
N GLU A 113 -12.12 -2.59 -0.03
CA GLU A 113 -12.89 -2.97 1.17
C GLU A 113 -14.38 -2.78 0.95
N ASP A 114 -14.77 -1.62 0.42
CA ASP A 114 -16.17 -1.28 0.21
C ASP A 114 -16.83 -2.25 -0.78
N VAL A 115 -16.17 -2.55 -1.90
CA VAL A 115 -16.67 -3.49 -2.90
C VAL A 115 -16.84 -4.88 -2.30
N ILE A 116 -15.83 -5.37 -1.58
CA ILE A 116 -15.86 -6.70 -0.96
C ILE A 116 -16.98 -6.79 0.09
N ASN A 117 -17.08 -5.78 0.95
CA ASN A 117 -18.08 -5.77 2.03
C ASN A 117 -19.50 -5.62 1.50
N GLU A 118 -19.72 -4.85 0.43
CA GLU A 118 -21.01 -4.79 -0.24
C GLU A 118 -21.40 -6.16 -0.79
N GLY A 119 -20.47 -6.86 -1.42
CA GLY A 119 -20.71 -8.22 -1.91
C GLY A 119 -21.06 -9.20 -0.78
N ILE A 120 -20.39 -9.10 0.35
CA ILE A 120 -20.68 -9.93 1.54
C ILE A 120 -22.07 -9.61 2.06
N GLU A 121 -22.45 -8.35 2.18
CA GLU A 121 -23.77 -7.91 2.66
C GLU A 121 -24.88 -8.37 1.73
N GLU A 122 -24.68 -8.27 0.41
CA GLU A 122 -25.64 -8.77 -0.58
C GLU A 122 -25.82 -10.28 -0.47
N ALA A 123 -24.74 -11.04 -0.35
CA ALA A 123 -24.79 -12.48 -0.19
C ALA A 123 -25.54 -12.86 1.11
N GLN A 124 -25.30 -12.14 2.20
CA GLN A 124 -25.99 -12.37 3.48
C GLN A 124 -27.48 -12.08 3.35
N ALA A 125 -27.86 -11.00 2.66
CA ALA A 125 -29.27 -10.68 2.43
C ALA A 125 -29.97 -11.77 1.63
N ILE A 126 -29.31 -12.37 0.66
CA ILE A 126 -29.85 -13.50 -0.12
C ILE A 126 -30.04 -14.71 0.79
N GLU A 127 -29.07 -15.07 1.62
CA GLU A 127 -29.17 -16.16 2.58
C GLU A 127 -30.32 -15.96 3.56
N ASP A 128 -30.49 -14.73 4.07
CA ASP A 128 -31.54 -14.40 5.03
C ASP A 128 -32.97 -14.52 4.44
N ASN A 129 -33.08 -14.43 3.10
CA ASN A 129 -34.35 -14.55 2.40
C ASN A 129 -34.68 -16.00 1.97
N TYR A 130 -33.75 -16.94 2.20
CA TYR A 130 -33.97 -18.35 1.91
C TYR A 130 -34.42 -19.07 3.17
N ASP A 131 -35.55 -19.75 3.07
CA ASP A 131 -36.08 -20.60 4.15
C ASP A 131 -36.02 -22.08 3.77
#